data_e9b8b6a52729e9347af00aa0a34ea0ec
#
_entry.id   e9b8b6a52729e9347af00aa0a34ea0ec
#
_cell.length_a   1.000
_cell.length_b   1.000
_cell.length_c   1.000
_cell.angle_alpha   90.00
_cell.angle_beta   90.00
_cell.angle_gamma   90.00
#
_symmetry.space_group_name_H-M   'P 1'
#
loop_
_entity.id
_entity.type
_entity.pdbx_description
1 polymer ?
#
loop_
_entity_poly.entity_id
_entity_poly.type
_entity_poly.pdbx_seq_one_letter_code
_entity_poly.pdbx_strand_id
1 'polypeptide(L)'
;MDIRYKALSVHLLTATGAVLSMFAMLAAVESNWSLMFLWLVVALIVDGIDGPLARRWDTPKNFPIYDGVLMDLIVDYLTYVFIPAFALFKSGLLAGWTGWFAIIAITYGSVVYFSDTRMKTKDKSFSGFPACWNMVVLVLFAEKPHQWVVLLVVVLLTLAMFLNLKFV
;
A
#
# COMPACT_ATOMS: atom_id res chain seq x y z
N MET A 1 -12.16 4.76 -30.42
CA MET A 1 -12.77 4.30 -29.16
C MET A 1 -13.19 5.53 -28.38
N ASP A 2 -14.48 5.61 -28.01
CA ASP A 2 -15.04 6.75 -27.27
C ASP A 2 -14.25 6.98 -25.98
N ILE A 3 -14.06 8.26 -25.60
CA ILE A 3 -13.33 8.66 -24.39
C ILE A 3 -13.93 8.07 -23.11
N ARG A 4 -15.26 7.86 -23.11
CA ARG A 4 -15.97 7.21 -22.01
C ARG A 4 -15.50 5.78 -21.76
N TYR A 5 -15.31 4.98 -22.83
CA TYR A 5 -14.79 3.62 -22.69
C TYR A 5 -13.33 3.60 -22.23
N LYS A 6 -12.53 4.59 -22.64
CA LYS A 6 -11.16 4.75 -22.14
C LYS A 6 -11.15 5.09 -20.66
N ALA A 7 -12.01 6.00 -20.22
CA ALA A 7 -12.14 6.34 -18.80
C ALA A 7 -12.63 5.14 -17.96
N LEU A 8 -13.62 4.38 -18.45
CA LEU A 8 -14.05 3.15 -17.79
C LEU A 8 -12.92 2.12 -17.68
N SER A 9 -12.11 1.96 -18.74
CA SER A 9 -11.00 0.98 -18.72
C SER A 9 -9.94 1.32 -17.67
N VAL A 10 -9.76 2.60 -17.27
CA VAL A 10 -8.89 2.97 -16.16
C VAL A 10 -9.44 2.45 -14.84
N HIS A 11 -10.71 2.69 -14.54
CA HIS A 11 -11.32 2.18 -13.32
C HIS A 11 -11.26 0.64 -13.24
N LEU A 12 -11.44 -0.05 -14.37
CA LEU A 12 -11.30 -1.50 -14.42
C LEU A 12 -9.84 -1.93 -14.19
N LEU A 13 -8.87 -1.16 -14.71
CA LEU A 13 -7.45 -1.40 -14.47
C LEU A 13 -7.11 -1.26 -12.98
N THR A 14 -7.49 -0.16 -12.34
CA THR A 14 -7.31 0.04 -10.89
C THR A 14 -7.97 -1.10 -10.10
N ALA A 15 -9.19 -1.51 -10.48
CA ALA A 15 -9.89 -2.62 -9.82
C ALA A 15 -9.13 -3.97 -9.93
N THR A 16 -8.29 -4.18 -10.96
CA THR A 16 -7.45 -5.39 -11.02
C THR A 16 -6.46 -5.47 -9.86
N GLY A 17 -6.09 -4.35 -9.27
CA GLY A 17 -5.25 -4.30 -8.07
C GLY A 17 -5.85 -5.07 -6.89
N ALA A 18 -7.17 -5.11 -6.75
CA ALA A 18 -7.82 -5.91 -5.72
C ALA A 18 -7.65 -7.43 -5.96
N VAL A 19 -7.66 -7.87 -7.22
CA VAL A 19 -7.40 -9.28 -7.58
C VAL A 19 -5.95 -9.63 -7.32
N LEU A 20 -5.02 -8.76 -7.68
CA LEU A 20 -3.59 -8.94 -7.42
C LEU A 20 -3.29 -8.97 -5.92
N SER A 21 -3.97 -8.14 -5.13
CA SER A 21 -3.93 -8.17 -3.67
C SER A 21 -4.37 -9.53 -3.13
N MET A 22 -5.45 -10.08 -3.65
CA MET A 22 -5.93 -11.40 -3.24
C MET A 22 -4.90 -12.50 -3.57
N PHE A 23 -4.28 -12.47 -4.76
CA PHE A 23 -3.22 -13.43 -5.11
C PHE A 23 -2.00 -13.29 -4.21
N ALA A 24 -1.59 -12.05 -3.88
CA ALA A 24 -0.53 -11.81 -2.92
C ALA A 24 -0.87 -12.34 -1.52
N MET A 25 -2.12 -12.13 -1.07
CA MET A 25 -2.59 -12.63 0.22
C MET A 25 -2.58 -14.16 0.28
N LEU A 26 -3.08 -14.85 -0.76
CA LEU A 26 -3.07 -16.31 -0.82
C LEU A 26 -1.63 -16.86 -0.78
N ALA A 27 -0.71 -16.25 -1.52
CA ALA A 27 0.70 -16.62 -1.47
C ALA A 27 1.30 -16.39 -0.06
N ALA A 28 0.92 -15.30 0.62
CA ALA A 28 1.33 -15.01 1.99
C ALA A 28 0.78 -16.05 2.99
N VAL A 29 -0.46 -16.50 2.82
CA VAL A 29 -1.06 -17.57 3.64
C VAL A 29 -0.27 -18.87 3.50
N GLU A 30 0.24 -19.17 2.32
CA GLU A 30 1.08 -20.34 2.07
C GLU A 30 2.55 -20.13 2.45
N SER A 31 2.90 -18.95 2.99
CA SER A 31 4.30 -18.54 3.27
C SER A 31 5.21 -18.57 2.04
N ASN A 32 4.61 -18.45 0.84
CA ASN A 32 5.35 -18.30 -0.41
C ASN A 32 5.69 -16.80 -0.64
N TRP A 33 6.72 -16.34 0.08
CA TRP A 33 7.09 -14.92 0.13
C TRP A 33 7.51 -14.39 -1.24
N SER A 34 8.23 -15.18 -2.03
CA SER A 34 8.65 -14.76 -3.38
C SER A 34 7.46 -14.49 -4.29
N LEU A 35 6.46 -15.37 -4.27
CA LEU A 35 5.24 -15.21 -5.06
C LEU A 35 4.39 -14.04 -4.54
N MET A 36 4.29 -13.87 -3.22
CA MET A 36 3.61 -12.72 -2.61
C MET A 36 4.22 -11.40 -3.10
N PHE A 37 5.54 -11.24 -3.00
CA PHE A 37 6.22 -10.02 -3.46
C PHE A 37 6.11 -9.82 -4.96
N LEU A 38 6.12 -10.90 -5.76
CA LEU A 38 5.86 -10.80 -7.20
C LEU A 38 4.50 -10.15 -7.47
N TRP A 39 3.43 -10.62 -6.82
CA TRP A 39 2.10 -10.05 -7.00
C TRP A 39 2.01 -8.60 -6.50
N LEU A 40 2.69 -8.27 -5.39
CA LEU A 40 2.76 -6.88 -4.92
C LEU A 40 3.50 -5.96 -5.89
N VAL A 41 4.57 -6.45 -6.55
CA VAL A 41 5.28 -5.69 -7.61
C VAL A 41 4.39 -5.51 -8.83
N VAL A 42 3.66 -6.53 -9.25
CA VAL A 42 2.70 -6.40 -10.37
C VAL A 42 1.61 -5.39 -10.03
N ALA A 43 1.08 -5.41 -8.80
CA ALA A 43 0.10 -4.44 -8.33
C ALA A 43 0.68 -3.00 -8.34
N LEU A 44 1.91 -2.81 -7.88
CA LEU A 44 2.63 -1.52 -7.93
C LEU A 44 2.80 -1.00 -9.37
N ILE A 45 3.07 -1.88 -10.34
CA ILE A 45 3.16 -1.49 -11.75
C ILE A 45 1.80 -1.02 -12.27
N VAL A 46 0.73 -1.73 -11.94
CA VAL A 46 -0.64 -1.36 -12.34
C VAL A 46 -1.02 0.00 -11.77
N ASP A 47 -0.78 0.23 -10.48
CA ASP A 47 -0.98 1.50 -9.78
C ASP A 47 -0.17 2.65 -10.42
N GLY A 48 1.11 2.40 -10.73
CA GLY A 48 1.97 3.39 -11.40
C GLY A 48 1.49 3.79 -12.80
N ILE A 49 0.70 2.94 -13.47
CA ILE A 49 0.17 3.18 -14.82
C ILE A 49 -1.20 3.86 -14.79
N ASP A 50 -2.08 3.49 -13.87
CA ASP A 50 -3.48 3.93 -13.89
C ASP A 50 -3.62 5.44 -13.59
N GLY A 51 -2.83 6.00 -12.67
CA GLY A 51 -2.83 7.42 -12.36
C GLY A 51 -2.52 8.33 -13.57
N PRO A 52 -1.41 8.11 -14.32
CA PRO A 52 -1.15 8.78 -15.59
C PRO A 52 -2.27 8.63 -16.62
N LEU A 53 -2.86 7.43 -16.75
CA LEU A 53 -3.98 7.19 -17.67
C LEU A 53 -5.25 7.92 -17.24
N ALA A 54 -5.56 7.95 -15.93
CA ALA A 54 -6.69 8.67 -15.37
C ALA A 54 -6.61 10.18 -15.69
N ARG A 55 -5.42 10.76 -15.53
CA ARG A 55 -5.17 12.16 -15.90
C ARG A 55 -5.26 12.40 -17.40
N ARG A 56 -4.72 11.50 -18.23
CA ARG A 56 -4.73 11.61 -19.68
C ARG A 56 -6.14 11.63 -20.26
N TRP A 57 -7.05 10.85 -19.68
CA TRP A 57 -8.41 10.71 -20.18
C TRP A 57 -9.45 11.43 -19.35
N ASP A 58 -9.01 12.29 -18.41
CA ASP A 58 -9.87 13.06 -17.50
C ASP A 58 -11.01 12.18 -16.94
N THR A 59 -10.59 11.05 -16.35
CA THR A 59 -11.49 9.97 -15.93
C THR A 59 -12.61 10.44 -15.01
N PRO A 60 -12.37 11.32 -14.01
CA PRO A 60 -13.45 11.82 -13.14
C PRO A 60 -14.55 12.57 -13.89
N LYS A 61 -14.19 13.23 -15.00
CA LYS A 61 -15.16 13.98 -15.83
C LYS A 61 -15.88 13.07 -16.82
N ASN A 62 -15.13 12.16 -17.48
CA ASN A 62 -15.68 11.36 -18.56
C ASN A 62 -16.40 10.10 -18.09
N PHE A 63 -16.13 9.64 -16.85
CA PHE A 63 -16.85 8.53 -16.22
C PHE A 63 -17.02 8.72 -14.70
N PRO A 64 -17.91 9.65 -14.27
CA PRO A 64 -18.05 10.06 -12.87
C PRO A 64 -18.81 9.07 -11.98
N ILE A 65 -19.24 7.91 -12.51
CA ILE A 65 -20.02 6.91 -11.76
C ILE A 65 -19.17 6.25 -10.67
N TYR A 66 -17.87 6.06 -10.92
CA TYR A 66 -16.95 5.46 -9.96
C TYR A 66 -16.02 6.51 -9.36
N ASP A 67 -15.84 6.46 -8.05
CA ASP A 67 -14.81 7.23 -7.37
C ASP A 67 -13.46 6.51 -7.50
N GLY A 68 -12.66 6.94 -8.49
CA GLY A 68 -11.35 6.37 -8.75
C GLY A 68 -10.36 6.60 -7.59
N VAL A 69 -10.48 7.72 -6.86
CA VAL A 69 -9.60 8.01 -5.71
C VAL A 69 -9.90 7.06 -4.55
N LEU A 70 -11.17 6.78 -4.30
CA LEU A 70 -11.54 5.80 -3.27
C LEU A 70 -11.11 4.40 -3.65
N MET A 71 -11.25 4.02 -4.93
CA MET A 71 -10.85 2.70 -5.42
C MET A 71 -9.34 2.48 -5.27
N ASP A 72 -8.55 3.46 -5.68
CA ASP A 72 -7.10 3.52 -5.53
C ASP A 72 -6.68 3.37 -4.07
N LEU A 73 -7.28 4.17 -3.17
CA LEU A 73 -7.01 4.13 -1.74
C LEU A 73 -7.28 2.76 -1.10
N ILE A 74 -8.33 2.07 -1.54
CA ILE A 74 -8.65 0.71 -1.05
C ILE A 74 -7.57 -0.27 -1.50
N VAL A 75 -7.16 -0.21 -2.78
CA VAL A 75 -6.12 -1.09 -3.34
C VAL A 75 -4.78 -0.81 -2.67
N ASP A 76 -4.41 0.45 -2.51
CA ASP A 76 -3.19 0.87 -1.82
C ASP A 76 -3.13 0.36 -0.39
N TYR A 77 -4.21 0.49 0.36
CA TYR A 77 -4.25 -0.02 1.73
C TYR A 77 -4.03 -1.54 1.77
N LEU A 78 -4.58 -2.28 0.83
CA LEU A 78 -4.37 -3.73 0.77
C LEU A 78 -2.93 -4.08 0.42
N THR A 79 -2.36 -3.44 -0.61
CA THR A 79 -1.05 -3.80 -1.18
C THR A 79 0.13 -3.22 -0.40
N TYR A 80 0.00 -1.99 0.11
CA TYR A 80 1.10 -1.31 0.81
C TYR A 80 1.08 -1.53 2.32
N VAL A 81 -0.08 -1.88 2.90
CA VAL A 81 -0.23 -1.97 4.36
C VAL A 81 -0.66 -3.35 4.82
N PHE A 82 -1.86 -3.80 4.42
CA PHE A 82 -2.51 -4.94 5.04
C PHE A 82 -1.78 -6.26 4.80
N ILE A 83 -1.45 -6.55 3.53
CA ILE A 83 -0.73 -7.78 3.15
C ILE A 83 0.69 -7.78 3.70
N PRO A 84 1.50 -6.69 3.60
CA PRO A 84 2.80 -6.62 4.22
C PRO A 84 2.78 -6.79 5.75
N ALA A 85 1.81 -6.19 6.45
CA ALA A 85 1.67 -6.36 7.90
C ALA A 85 1.37 -7.83 8.27
N PHE A 86 0.47 -8.49 7.54
CA PHE A 86 0.19 -9.91 7.70
C PHE A 86 1.43 -10.77 7.45
N ALA A 87 2.17 -10.50 6.37
CA ALA A 87 3.37 -11.22 6.03
C ALA A 87 4.44 -11.07 7.12
N LEU A 88 4.66 -9.85 7.62
CA LEU A 88 5.60 -9.58 8.70
C LEU A 88 5.23 -10.36 9.97
N PHE A 89 3.95 -10.38 10.34
CA PHE A 89 3.45 -11.15 11.48
C PHE A 89 3.68 -12.66 11.30
N LYS A 90 3.36 -13.18 10.10
CA LYS A 90 3.44 -14.62 9.82
C LYS A 90 4.86 -15.11 9.59
N SER A 91 5.78 -14.25 9.21
CA SER A 91 7.17 -14.61 8.85
C SER A 91 8.01 -15.16 10.01
N GLY A 92 7.61 -14.88 11.26
CA GLY A 92 8.39 -15.20 12.43
C GLY A 92 9.53 -14.22 12.72
N LEU A 93 9.67 -13.13 11.95
CA LEU A 93 10.64 -12.05 12.24
C LEU A 93 10.31 -11.31 13.54
N LEU A 94 9.05 -11.37 13.97
CA LEU A 94 8.55 -10.86 15.25
C LEU A 94 7.87 -12.01 15.99
N ALA A 95 8.23 -12.21 17.27
CA ALA A 95 7.70 -13.29 18.08
C ALA A 95 6.80 -12.75 19.22
N GLY A 96 5.75 -13.52 19.55
CA GLY A 96 4.87 -13.20 20.67
C GLY A 96 4.18 -11.84 20.54
N TRP A 97 4.20 -11.03 21.61
CA TRP A 97 3.50 -9.74 21.66
C TRP A 97 4.04 -8.70 20.68
N THR A 98 5.33 -8.79 20.25
CA THR A 98 5.93 -7.84 19.32
C THR A 98 5.30 -7.92 17.93
N GLY A 99 4.90 -9.13 17.50
CA GLY A 99 4.16 -9.33 16.26
C GLY A 99 2.77 -8.69 16.32
N TRP A 100 2.04 -8.89 17.41
CA TRP A 100 0.72 -8.27 17.60
C TRP A 100 0.80 -6.75 17.65
N PHE A 101 1.77 -6.21 18.37
CA PHE A 101 2.01 -4.77 18.41
C PHE A 101 2.28 -4.21 17.01
N ALA A 102 3.14 -4.89 16.24
CA ALA A 102 3.51 -4.42 14.90
C ALA A 102 2.32 -4.38 13.94
N ILE A 103 1.49 -5.44 13.88
CA ILE A 103 0.31 -5.41 12.99
C ILE A 103 -0.69 -4.34 13.41
N ILE A 104 -0.89 -4.12 14.70
CA ILE A 104 -1.78 -3.06 15.19
C ILE A 104 -1.21 -1.69 14.81
N ALA A 105 0.08 -1.43 15.09
CA ALA A 105 0.72 -0.16 14.80
C ALA A 105 0.69 0.17 13.29
N ILE A 106 1.06 -0.80 12.45
CA ILE A 106 1.06 -0.65 11.00
C ILE A 106 -0.34 -0.40 10.47
N THR A 107 -1.30 -1.28 10.79
CA THR A 107 -2.64 -1.21 10.17
C THR A 107 -3.44 -0.03 10.69
N TYR A 108 -3.47 0.18 12.02
CA TYR A 108 -4.19 1.31 12.62
C TYR A 108 -3.56 2.65 12.25
N GLY A 109 -2.22 2.76 12.38
CA GLY A 109 -1.51 3.99 12.04
C GLY A 109 -1.70 4.38 10.58
N SER A 110 -1.62 3.40 9.67
CA SER A 110 -1.78 3.68 8.23
C SER A 110 -3.21 4.05 7.84
N VAL A 111 -4.25 3.45 8.45
CA VAL A 111 -5.64 3.85 8.17
C VAL A 111 -5.89 5.30 8.64
N VAL A 112 -5.37 5.66 9.81
CA VAL A 112 -5.47 7.05 10.30
C VAL A 112 -4.71 8.00 9.36
N TYR A 113 -3.49 7.62 8.93
CA TYR A 113 -2.70 8.40 7.99
C TYR A 113 -3.41 8.60 6.64
N PHE A 114 -3.95 7.55 6.02
CA PHE A 114 -4.67 7.64 4.74
C PHE A 114 -5.97 8.46 4.84
N SER A 115 -6.58 8.50 6.03
CA SER A 115 -7.79 9.28 6.29
C SER A 115 -7.50 10.76 6.56
N ASP A 116 -6.26 11.14 6.87
CA ASP A 116 -5.91 12.51 7.23
C ASP A 116 -5.81 13.39 5.98
N THR A 117 -6.79 14.27 5.82
CA THR A 117 -6.85 15.19 4.68
C THR A 117 -5.71 16.21 4.63
N ARG A 118 -4.98 16.40 5.74
CA ARG A 118 -3.82 17.31 5.83
C ARG A 118 -2.57 16.70 5.22
N MET A 119 -2.51 15.36 5.10
CA MET A 119 -1.34 14.63 4.58
C MET A 119 -1.18 14.78 3.07
N LYS A 120 -2.25 15.12 2.35
CA LYS A 120 -2.20 15.47 0.92
C LYS A 120 -1.91 16.95 0.78
N THR A 121 -0.64 17.30 0.59
CA THR A 121 -0.24 18.70 0.37
C THR A 121 -0.70 19.21 -1.00
N LYS A 122 -0.88 20.55 -1.16
CA LYS A 122 -1.32 21.16 -2.42
C LYS A 122 -0.36 20.91 -3.59
N ASP A 123 0.90 20.64 -3.30
CA ASP A 123 1.96 20.34 -4.26
C ASP A 123 2.10 18.84 -4.57
N LYS A 124 1.15 18.00 -4.14
CA LYS A 124 1.13 16.54 -4.33
C LYS A 124 2.28 15.79 -3.64
N SER A 125 3.00 16.42 -2.72
CA SER A 125 3.95 15.75 -1.86
C SER A 125 3.24 15.10 -0.67
N PHE A 126 3.80 14.02 -0.13
CA PHE A 126 3.31 13.42 1.10
C PHE A 126 4.01 14.05 2.30
N SER A 127 3.24 14.38 3.35
CA SER A 127 3.80 14.75 4.64
C SER A 127 4.02 13.49 5.48
N GLY A 128 5.24 13.29 5.96
CA GLY A 128 5.62 12.10 6.72
C GLY A 128 5.91 10.86 5.87
N PHE A 129 6.19 9.73 6.51
CA PHE A 129 6.40 8.46 5.84
C PHE A 129 5.13 8.01 5.11
N PRO A 130 5.17 7.72 3.79
CA PRO A 130 3.96 7.51 2.97
C PRO A 130 3.30 6.14 3.16
N ALA A 131 3.52 5.46 4.29
CA ALA A 131 2.96 4.15 4.64
C ALA A 131 3.21 3.04 3.60
N CYS A 132 4.32 3.11 2.84
CA CYS A 132 4.74 2.08 1.87
C CYS A 132 5.41 0.88 2.57
N TRP A 133 4.64 0.19 3.40
CA TRP A 133 5.13 -0.95 4.19
C TRP A 133 5.55 -2.14 3.34
N ASN A 134 5.04 -2.28 2.12
CA ASN A 134 5.48 -3.31 1.17
C ASN A 134 6.98 -3.24 0.90
N MET A 135 7.55 -2.04 0.74
CA MET A 135 8.99 -1.84 0.53
C MET A 135 9.78 -2.10 1.81
N VAL A 136 9.29 -1.62 2.96
CA VAL A 136 9.91 -1.86 4.25
C VAL A 136 9.97 -3.34 4.58
N VAL A 137 8.85 -4.04 4.43
CA VAL A 137 8.76 -5.48 4.70
C VAL A 137 9.62 -6.28 3.72
N LEU A 138 9.72 -5.87 2.45
CA LEU A 138 10.64 -6.49 1.49
C LEU A 138 12.09 -6.45 1.99
N VAL A 139 12.55 -5.27 2.46
CA VAL A 139 13.90 -5.12 3.01
C VAL A 139 14.08 -5.95 4.28
N LEU A 140 13.10 -5.95 5.19
CA LEU A 140 13.17 -6.76 6.41
C LEU A 140 13.22 -8.27 6.12
N PHE A 141 12.58 -8.73 5.05
CA PHE A 141 12.66 -10.14 4.61
C PHE A 141 13.99 -10.49 3.96
N ALA A 142 14.63 -9.53 3.28
CA ALA A 142 15.95 -9.73 2.68
C ALA A 142 17.05 -9.78 3.76
N GLU A 143 17.04 -8.82 4.68
CA GLU A 143 18.09 -8.64 5.71
C GLU A 143 17.90 -9.55 6.93
N LYS A 144 16.66 -9.98 7.23
CA LYS A 144 16.30 -10.81 8.39
C LYS A 144 16.95 -10.35 9.71
N PRO A 145 16.80 -9.07 10.08
CA PRO A 145 17.41 -8.54 11.27
C PRO A 145 16.78 -9.13 12.54
N HIS A 146 17.47 -8.93 13.68
CA HIS A 146 16.94 -9.35 14.97
C HIS A 146 15.61 -8.66 15.28
N GLN A 147 14.67 -9.36 15.96
CA GLN A 147 13.30 -8.88 16.22
C GLN A 147 13.19 -7.49 16.82
N TRP A 148 14.15 -7.08 17.68
CA TRP A 148 14.15 -5.75 18.28
C TRP A 148 14.47 -4.63 17.27
N VAL A 149 15.28 -4.94 16.24
CA VAL A 149 15.53 -4.02 15.12
C VAL A 149 14.29 -3.88 14.28
N VAL A 150 13.60 -5.00 13.98
CA VAL A 150 12.30 -4.97 13.25
C VAL A 150 11.28 -4.11 14.01
N LEU A 151 11.15 -4.34 15.32
CA LEU A 151 10.22 -3.58 16.16
C LEU A 151 10.56 -2.09 16.19
N LEU A 152 11.85 -1.75 16.33
CA LEU A 152 12.32 -0.37 16.30
C LEU A 152 11.96 0.31 14.97
N VAL A 153 12.21 -0.35 13.84
CA VAL A 153 11.86 0.17 12.51
C VAL A 153 10.34 0.41 12.41
N VAL A 154 9.52 -0.53 12.86
CA VAL A 154 8.05 -0.37 12.85
C VAL A 154 7.63 0.84 13.69
N VAL A 155 8.15 0.98 14.90
CA VAL A 155 7.82 2.11 15.80
C VAL A 155 8.24 3.44 15.16
N LEU A 156 9.49 3.54 14.69
CA LEU A 156 10.03 4.78 14.13
C LEU A 156 9.25 5.20 12.88
N LEU A 157 8.94 4.27 11.97
CA LEU A 157 8.21 4.58 10.74
C LEU A 157 6.74 4.89 11.02
N THR A 158 6.10 4.20 11.98
CA THR A 158 4.73 4.55 12.40
C THR A 158 4.66 5.96 12.97
N LEU A 159 5.63 6.37 13.79
CA LEU A 159 5.72 7.75 14.28
C LEU A 159 6.04 8.72 13.14
N ALA A 160 6.93 8.34 12.22
CA ALA A 160 7.32 9.16 11.07
C ALA A 160 6.18 9.47 10.10
N MET A 161 5.12 8.63 10.03
CA MET A 161 3.91 8.93 9.26
C MET A 161 3.26 10.25 9.67
N PHE A 162 3.35 10.62 10.95
CA PHE A 162 2.69 11.82 11.51
C PHE A 162 3.63 13.02 11.68
N LEU A 163 4.87 12.92 11.24
CA LEU A 163 5.80 14.04 11.24
C LEU A 163 5.57 14.93 10.02
N ASN A 164 5.59 16.26 10.21
CA ASN A 164 5.52 17.24 9.14
C ASN A 164 6.83 17.34 8.35
N LEU A 165 7.37 16.21 7.92
CA LEU A 165 8.55 16.14 7.06
C LEU A 165 8.07 15.95 5.62
N LYS A 166 8.45 16.84 4.71
CA LYS A 166 8.15 16.64 3.29
C LYS A 166 9.02 15.51 2.74
N PHE A 167 8.38 14.41 2.35
CA PHE A 167 8.98 13.41 1.49
C PHE A 167 8.65 13.79 0.03
N VAL A 168 9.69 13.98 -0.76
CA VAL A 168 9.59 14.27 -2.19
C VAL A 168 9.65 12.98 -2.97
#